data_1996d2f137095c9d05cbefc50b2ccb77
#
_entry.id   1996d2f137095c9d05cbefc50b2ccb77
#
_cell.length_a   1.000
_cell.length_b   1.000
_cell.length_c   1.000
_cell.angle_alpha   90.00
_cell.angle_beta   90.00
_cell.angle_gamma   90.00
#
_symmetry.space_group_name_H-M   'P 1'
#
loop_
_entity.id
_entity.type
_entity.pdbx_description
1 polymer ?
#
loop_
_entity_poly.entity_id
_entity_poly.type
_entity_poly.pdbx_seq_one_letter_code
_entity_poly.pdbx_strand_id
1 'polypeptide(L)'
;AEQVIVFSRHEDRAALAREFGADVVIAERGEEGAAQVRELTGGYGAHGVCEAVGTQGSMDQALASVRPGGYVGFVGVSHDQTLDGSDLFGREIHLEGGPAPVRRFLPELIERIQSGEIQPGRVFTARMPLDDAAEAYRAMDERREIKVLLEV
;
A
#
# COMPACT_ATOMS: atom_id res chain seq x y z
N ALA A 1 6.95 -3.55 -13.00
CA ALA A 1 6.57 -2.15 -13.24
C ALA A 1 7.81 -1.39 -13.73
N GLU A 2 7.63 -0.37 -14.55
CA GLU A 2 8.72 0.49 -15.01
C GLU A 2 9.10 1.52 -13.93
N GLN A 3 8.11 1.97 -13.17
CA GLN A 3 8.27 2.86 -12.04
C GLN A 3 7.32 2.46 -10.91
N VAL A 4 7.81 2.45 -9.67
CA VAL A 4 7.06 2.18 -8.46
C VAL A 4 7.05 3.43 -7.57
N ILE A 5 5.86 3.99 -7.34
CA ILE A 5 5.66 5.17 -6.51
C ILE A 5 4.92 4.74 -5.23
N VAL A 6 5.44 5.12 -4.07
CA VAL A 6 4.86 4.77 -2.77
C VAL A 6 4.52 6.03 -1.98
N PHE A 7 3.37 6.05 -1.34
CA PHE A 7 2.99 7.11 -0.41
C PHE A 7 3.40 6.74 1.02
N SER A 8 4.31 7.50 1.62
CA SER A 8 4.69 7.34 3.02
C SER A 8 5.16 8.64 3.64
N ARG A 9 4.59 9.02 4.80
CA ARG A 9 4.97 10.22 5.57
C ARG A 9 6.03 9.96 6.65
N HIS A 10 6.30 8.68 6.94
CA HIS A 10 7.20 8.27 8.01
C HIS A 10 8.51 7.80 7.39
N GLU A 11 9.63 8.38 7.83
CA GLU A 11 10.93 8.15 7.22
C GLU A 11 11.38 6.69 7.32
N ASP A 12 11.12 6.02 8.44
CA ASP A 12 11.40 4.59 8.63
C ASP A 12 10.69 3.72 7.58
N ARG A 13 9.41 4.01 7.33
CA ARG A 13 8.62 3.31 6.31
C ARG A 13 9.01 3.71 4.89
N ALA A 14 9.38 4.98 4.69
CA ALA A 14 9.88 5.47 3.41
C ALA A 14 11.21 4.80 3.05
N ALA A 15 12.11 4.66 4.03
CA ALA A 15 13.37 3.94 3.85
C ALA A 15 13.13 2.48 3.47
N LEU A 16 12.25 1.79 4.19
CA LEU A 16 11.89 0.40 3.90
C LEU A 16 11.21 0.25 2.53
N ALA A 17 10.37 1.21 2.12
CA ALA A 17 9.76 1.20 0.79
C ALA A 17 10.81 1.28 -0.32
N ARG A 18 11.84 2.12 -0.16
CA ARG A 18 12.97 2.21 -1.10
C ARG A 18 13.76 0.90 -1.15
N GLU A 19 13.99 0.27 0.00
CA GLU A 19 14.64 -1.05 0.07
C GLU A 19 13.82 -2.15 -0.63
N PHE A 20 12.50 -2.04 -0.65
CA PHE A 20 11.60 -2.94 -1.36
C PHE A 20 11.40 -2.57 -2.84
N GLY A 21 12.12 -1.57 -3.34
CA GLY A 21 12.14 -1.23 -4.76
C GLY A 21 11.22 -0.07 -5.15
N ALA A 22 10.82 0.79 -4.21
CA ALA A 22 10.15 2.04 -4.57
C ALA A 22 11.16 3.00 -5.21
N ASP A 23 10.88 3.45 -6.43
CA ASP A 23 11.67 4.45 -7.14
C ASP A 23 11.44 5.84 -6.56
N VAL A 24 10.20 6.14 -6.16
CA VAL A 24 9.81 7.43 -5.59
C VAL A 24 8.96 7.20 -4.34
N VAL A 25 9.21 7.99 -3.31
CA VAL A 25 8.35 8.04 -2.11
C VAL A 25 7.81 9.47 -1.97
N ILE A 26 6.48 9.59 -1.95
CA ILE A 26 5.75 10.85 -1.79
C ILE A 26 5.21 10.93 -0.36
N ALA A 27 5.50 12.04 0.32
CA ALA A 27 5.03 12.27 1.69
C ALA A 27 3.65 12.94 1.74
N GLU A 28 3.33 13.72 0.74
CA GLU A 28 2.09 14.47 0.59
C GLU A 28 0.89 13.54 0.43
N ARG A 29 -0.29 14.03 0.80
CA ARG A 29 -1.54 13.27 0.76
C ARG A 29 -2.60 13.99 -0.06
N GLY A 30 -3.67 13.24 -0.39
CA GLY A 30 -4.80 13.76 -1.13
C GLY A 30 -4.40 14.29 -2.51
N GLU A 31 -4.97 15.43 -2.90
CA GLU A 31 -4.74 16.01 -4.23
C GLU A 31 -3.29 16.44 -4.47
N GLU A 32 -2.60 16.92 -3.45
CA GLU A 32 -1.19 17.32 -3.58
C GLU A 32 -0.30 16.13 -3.93
N GLY A 33 -0.50 15.00 -3.24
CA GLY A 33 0.22 13.77 -3.56
C GLY A 33 -0.16 13.19 -4.93
N ALA A 34 -1.45 13.23 -5.29
CA ALA A 34 -1.92 12.79 -6.60
C ALA A 34 -1.37 13.68 -7.74
N ALA A 35 -1.22 14.99 -7.51
CA ALA A 35 -0.60 15.90 -8.47
C ALA A 35 0.86 15.53 -8.75
N GLN A 36 1.62 15.15 -7.72
CA GLN A 36 3.00 14.66 -7.90
C GLN A 36 3.05 13.37 -8.72
N VAL A 37 2.10 12.44 -8.52
CA VAL A 37 2.01 11.24 -9.37
C VAL A 37 1.78 11.62 -10.82
N ARG A 38 0.86 12.56 -11.09
CA ARG A 38 0.62 13.04 -12.47
C ARG A 38 1.86 13.68 -13.07
N GLU A 39 2.59 14.52 -12.32
CA GLU A 39 3.83 15.12 -12.79
C GLU A 39 4.88 14.06 -13.17
N LEU A 40 5.08 13.05 -12.32
CA LEU A 40 6.01 11.94 -12.55
C LEU A 40 5.62 11.04 -13.74
N THR A 41 4.36 11.10 -14.16
CA THR A 41 3.79 10.25 -15.22
C THR A 41 3.40 11.05 -16.48
N GLY A 42 4.01 12.21 -16.69
CA GLY A 42 3.77 13.05 -17.88
C GLY A 42 2.35 13.63 -17.95
N GLY A 43 1.70 13.83 -16.82
CA GLY A 43 0.35 14.41 -16.70
C GLY A 43 -0.79 13.40 -16.70
N TYR A 44 -0.51 12.13 -16.96
CA TYR A 44 -1.57 11.10 -17.16
C TYR A 44 -2.02 10.41 -15.87
N GLY A 45 -1.14 10.19 -14.92
CA GLY A 45 -1.38 9.37 -13.75
C GLY A 45 -0.84 7.93 -13.89
N ALA A 46 -0.91 7.17 -12.81
CA ALA A 46 -0.40 5.80 -12.74
C ALA A 46 -1.28 4.81 -13.54
N HIS A 47 -0.67 3.81 -14.16
CA HIS A 47 -1.36 2.73 -14.86
C HIS A 47 -2.20 1.87 -13.92
N GLY A 48 -1.67 1.59 -12.73
CA GLY A 48 -2.32 0.82 -11.68
C GLY A 48 -1.97 1.39 -10.31
N VAL A 49 -2.94 1.39 -9.42
CA VAL A 49 -2.79 1.85 -8.04
C VAL A 49 -3.26 0.74 -7.11
N CYS A 50 -2.50 0.48 -6.04
CA CYS A 50 -2.89 -0.41 -4.97
C CYS A 50 -3.29 0.42 -3.74
N GLU A 51 -4.57 0.36 -3.35
CA GLU A 51 -5.08 0.96 -2.13
C GLU A 51 -5.07 -0.10 -1.02
N ALA A 52 -4.33 0.16 0.07
CA ALA A 52 -4.11 -0.81 1.15
C ALA A 52 -4.39 -0.24 2.56
N VAL A 53 -5.13 0.86 2.66
CA VAL A 53 -5.42 1.55 3.92
C VAL A 53 -6.89 1.38 4.35
N GLY A 54 -7.83 1.53 3.41
CA GLY A 54 -9.25 1.32 3.62
C GLY A 54 -10.04 2.56 4.06
N THR A 55 -9.43 3.75 4.06
CA THR A 55 -10.13 5.02 4.39
C THR A 55 -10.68 5.71 3.15
N GLN A 56 -11.68 6.60 3.31
CA GLN A 56 -12.17 7.43 2.21
C GLN A 56 -11.03 8.24 1.58
N GLY A 57 -10.21 8.92 2.39
CA GLY A 57 -9.12 9.74 1.87
C GLY A 57 -8.05 8.97 1.11
N SER A 58 -7.79 7.70 1.46
CA SER A 58 -6.86 6.86 0.69
C SER A 58 -7.46 6.37 -0.63
N MET A 59 -8.75 6.09 -0.66
CA MET A 59 -9.47 5.75 -1.89
C MET A 59 -9.55 6.96 -2.83
N ASP A 60 -9.89 8.14 -2.31
CA ASP A 60 -9.92 9.38 -3.10
C ASP A 60 -8.55 9.67 -3.71
N GLN A 61 -7.48 9.52 -2.92
CA GLN A 61 -6.12 9.69 -3.41
C GLN A 61 -5.74 8.64 -4.46
N ALA A 62 -6.17 7.39 -4.29
CA ALA A 62 -5.94 6.33 -5.28
C ALA A 62 -6.63 6.66 -6.61
N LEU A 63 -7.90 7.07 -6.56
CA LEU A 63 -8.67 7.47 -7.72
C LEU A 63 -8.12 8.75 -8.39
N ALA A 64 -7.62 9.71 -7.62
CA ALA A 64 -6.97 10.91 -8.15
C ALA A 64 -5.60 10.65 -8.79
N SER A 65 -4.93 9.55 -8.38
CA SER A 65 -3.60 9.17 -8.88
C SER A 65 -3.63 8.28 -10.12
N VAL A 66 -4.72 7.56 -10.35
CA VAL A 66 -4.84 6.65 -11.48
C VAL A 66 -5.19 7.40 -12.77
N ARG A 67 -4.62 6.98 -13.89
CA ARG A 67 -4.94 7.54 -15.22
C ARG A 67 -6.33 7.09 -15.72
N PRO A 68 -6.93 7.79 -16.66
CA PRO A 68 -8.08 7.26 -17.41
C PRO A 68 -7.74 5.89 -18.05
N GLY A 69 -8.69 4.96 -18.02
CA GLY A 69 -8.49 3.57 -18.44
C GLY A 69 -7.55 2.76 -17.52
N GLY A 70 -7.19 3.29 -16.35
CA GLY A 70 -6.30 2.63 -15.40
C GLY A 70 -7.03 1.74 -14.38
N TYR A 71 -6.25 1.09 -13.53
CA TYR A 71 -6.72 0.10 -12.57
C TYR A 71 -6.48 0.55 -11.14
N VAL A 72 -7.49 0.42 -10.29
CA VAL A 72 -7.36 0.55 -8.83
C VAL A 72 -7.70 -0.79 -8.20
N GLY A 73 -6.69 -1.45 -7.64
CA GLY A 73 -6.86 -2.61 -6.78
C GLY A 73 -6.90 -2.20 -5.32
N PHE A 74 -7.93 -2.61 -4.56
CA PHE A 74 -8.00 -2.29 -3.14
C PHE A 74 -8.05 -3.54 -2.27
N VAL A 75 -7.18 -3.57 -1.26
CA VAL A 75 -7.07 -4.62 -0.24
C VAL A 75 -7.23 -4.06 1.18
N GLY A 76 -7.26 -2.74 1.32
CA GLY A 76 -7.62 -2.07 2.57
C GLY A 76 -9.08 -2.41 2.92
N VAL A 77 -9.32 -2.71 4.21
CA VAL A 77 -10.69 -2.99 4.66
C VAL A 77 -11.52 -1.71 4.57
N SER A 78 -12.46 -1.70 3.62
CA SER A 78 -13.30 -0.54 3.38
C SER A 78 -14.28 -0.30 4.52
N HIS A 79 -14.31 0.93 5.02
CA HIS A 79 -15.25 1.39 6.02
C HIS A 79 -16.05 2.57 5.44
N ASP A 80 -17.32 2.32 5.09
CA ASP A 80 -18.29 3.33 4.63
C ASP A 80 -17.77 4.25 3.51
N GLN A 81 -17.00 3.72 2.58
CA GLN A 81 -16.47 4.48 1.44
C GLN A 81 -17.58 4.75 0.42
N THR A 82 -17.59 5.98 -0.09
CA THR A 82 -18.44 6.42 -1.20
C THR A 82 -17.61 6.59 -2.46
N LEU A 83 -18.17 6.18 -3.59
CA LEU A 83 -17.54 6.29 -4.90
C LEU A 83 -18.44 7.09 -5.85
N ASP A 84 -17.86 8.00 -6.61
CA ASP A 84 -18.57 8.68 -7.68
C ASP A 84 -18.59 7.80 -8.94
N GLY A 85 -19.73 7.16 -9.18
CA GLY A 85 -19.91 6.31 -10.34
C GLY A 85 -19.82 7.08 -11.68
N SER A 86 -20.12 8.37 -11.68
CA SER A 86 -20.00 9.22 -12.87
C SER A 86 -18.54 9.49 -13.23
N ASP A 87 -17.69 9.69 -12.22
CA ASP A 87 -16.24 9.84 -12.43
C ASP A 87 -15.61 8.54 -12.89
N LEU A 88 -15.95 7.40 -12.25
CA LEU A 88 -15.47 6.09 -12.66
C LEU A 88 -15.84 5.76 -14.10
N PHE A 89 -17.09 6.03 -14.48
CA PHE A 89 -17.58 5.82 -15.85
C PHE A 89 -16.89 6.74 -16.85
N GLY A 90 -16.81 8.04 -16.54
CA GLY A 90 -16.26 9.04 -17.47
C GLY A 90 -14.77 8.87 -17.75
N ARG A 91 -14.03 8.32 -16.79
CA ARG A 91 -12.60 8.02 -16.92
C ARG A 91 -12.28 6.54 -17.23
N GLU A 92 -13.28 5.70 -17.38
CA GLU A 92 -13.11 4.25 -17.64
C GLU A 92 -12.25 3.57 -16.58
N ILE A 93 -12.44 3.90 -15.28
CA ILE A 93 -11.63 3.34 -14.20
C ILE A 93 -12.06 1.91 -13.90
N HIS A 94 -11.09 1.02 -13.88
CA HIS A 94 -11.26 -0.36 -13.43
C HIS A 94 -11.02 -0.43 -11.93
N LEU A 95 -12.05 -0.78 -11.17
CA LEU A 95 -11.98 -0.92 -9.72
C LEU A 95 -12.24 -2.37 -9.32
N GLU A 96 -11.27 -2.98 -8.63
CA GLU A 96 -11.38 -4.37 -8.18
C GLU A 96 -10.75 -4.51 -6.80
N GLY A 97 -11.34 -5.33 -5.95
CA GLY A 97 -10.78 -5.54 -4.61
C GLY A 97 -11.52 -6.56 -3.79
N GLY A 98 -11.07 -6.70 -2.57
CA GLY A 98 -11.62 -7.64 -1.60
C GLY A 98 -10.55 -8.27 -0.71
N PRO A 99 -10.91 -9.26 0.12
CA PRO A 99 -9.96 -9.97 0.95
C PRO A 99 -8.90 -10.67 0.08
N ALA A 100 -7.62 -10.43 0.40
CA ALA A 100 -6.53 -11.08 -0.32
C ALA A 100 -6.65 -12.61 -0.23
N PRO A 101 -6.68 -13.35 -1.34
CA PRO A 101 -6.79 -14.81 -1.34
C PRO A 101 -5.44 -15.44 -1.01
N VAL A 102 -4.97 -15.25 0.23
CA VAL A 102 -3.62 -15.57 0.70
C VAL A 102 -3.22 -17.01 0.38
N ARG A 103 -4.10 -17.99 0.65
CA ARG A 103 -3.80 -19.41 0.40
C ARG A 103 -3.44 -19.72 -1.05
N ARG A 104 -4.01 -18.98 -2.00
CA ARG A 104 -3.74 -19.17 -3.41
C ARG A 104 -2.29 -18.81 -3.77
N PHE A 105 -1.77 -17.77 -3.14
CA PHE A 105 -0.45 -17.24 -3.47
C PHE A 105 0.68 -17.74 -2.55
N LEU A 106 0.36 -18.36 -1.40
CA LEU A 106 1.37 -18.83 -0.45
C LEU A 106 2.44 -19.73 -1.08
N PRO A 107 2.12 -20.73 -1.91
CA PRO A 107 3.16 -21.58 -2.50
C PRO A 107 4.19 -20.76 -3.30
N GLU A 108 3.73 -19.88 -4.18
CA GLU A 108 4.59 -19.01 -4.98
C GLU A 108 5.40 -18.05 -4.11
N LEU A 109 4.76 -17.42 -3.11
CA LEU A 109 5.42 -16.49 -2.20
C LEU A 109 6.52 -17.18 -1.36
N ILE A 110 6.28 -18.42 -0.93
CA ILE A 110 7.29 -19.21 -0.20
C ILE A 110 8.51 -19.48 -1.09
N GLU A 111 8.29 -19.87 -2.35
CA GLU A 111 9.38 -20.09 -3.31
C GLU A 111 10.21 -18.81 -3.53
N ARG A 112 9.54 -17.65 -3.69
CA ARG A 112 10.21 -16.36 -3.84
C ARG A 112 10.98 -15.92 -2.59
N ILE A 113 10.48 -16.25 -1.39
CA ILE A 113 11.19 -16.00 -0.13
C ILE A 113 12.43 -16.91 -0.04
N GLN A 114 12.29 -18.19 -0.35
CA GLN A 114 13.39 -19.15 -0.29
C GLN A 114 14.50 -18.86 -1.32
N SER A 115 14.13 -18.36 -2.48
CA SER A 115 15.08 -17.90 -3.49
C SER A 115 15.75 -16.55 -3.17
N GLY A 116 15.25 -15.84 -2.16
CA GLY A 116 15.71 -14.50 -1.80
C GLY A 116 15.19 -13.38 -2.72
N GLU A 117 14.28 -13.68 -3.65
CA GLU A 117 13.69 -12.68 -4.55
C GLU A 117 12.89 -11.63 -3.78
N ILE A 118 12.20 -12.04 -2.72
CA ILE A 118 11.49 -11.14 -1.80
C ILE A 118 11.89 -11.42 -0.35
N GLN A 119 11.92 -10.37 0.46
CA GLN A 119 12.31 -10.46 1.86
C GLN A 119 11.26 -9.79 2.78
N PRO A 120 10.00 -10.30 2.81
CA PRO A 120 8.90 -9.67 3.54
C PRO A 120 9.15 -9.60 5.06
N GLY A 121 10.01 -10.46 5.60
CA GLY A 121 10.39 -10.47 7.00
C GLY A 121 11.04 -9.18 7.50
N ARG A 122 11.54 -8.33 6.61
CA ARG A 122 12.15 -7.03 6.98
C ARG A 122 11.14 -6.02 7.54
N VAL A 123 9.83 -6.26 7.38
CA VAL A 123 8.80 -5.44 8.02
C VAL A 123 8.73 -5.65 9.54
N PHE A 124 9.25 -6.77 10.06
CA PHE A 124 9.30 -7.03 11.48
C PHE A 124 10.49 -6.30 12.11
N THR A 125 10.20 -5.18 12.78
CA THR A 125 11.20 -4.33 13.42
C THR A 125 11.45 -4.71 14.88
N ALA A 126 10.54 -5.50 15.49
CA ALA A 126 10.68 -6.04 16.83
C ALA A 126 10.18 -7.48 16.94
N ARG A 127 10.63 -8.16 18.00
CA ARG A 127 10.14 -9.47 18.43
C ARG A 127 9.75 -9.37 19.89
N MET A 128 8.61 -9.93 20.27
CA MET A 128 8.10 -9.93 21.64
C MET A 128 7.50 -11.29 21.97
N PRO A 129 7.55 -11.72 23.25
CA PRO A 129 6.81 -12.90 23.70
C PRO A 129 5.31 -12.73 23.45
N LEU A 130 4.59 -13.84 23.26
CA LEU A 130 3.13 -13.81 23.08
C LEU A 130 2.41 -13.13 24.25
N ASP A 131 2.93 -13.29 25.48
CA ASP A 131 2.39 -12.66 26.68
C ASP A 131 2.40 -11.12 26.61
N ASP A 132 3.30 -10.55 25.83
CA ASP A 132 3.42 -9.11 25.61
C ASP A 132 2.60 -8.60 24.38
N ALA A 133 1.66 -9.39 23.89
CA ALA A 133 0.86 -9.03 22.69
C ALA A 133 0.19 -7.64 22.82
N ALA A 134 -0.31 -7.27 23.99
CA ALA A 134 -0.91 -5.95 24.22
C ALA A 134 0.09 -4.80 24.00
N GLU A 135 1.34 -4.98 24.42
CA GLU A 135 2.42 -4.01 24.20
C GLU A 135 2.84 -3.99 22.72
N ALA A 136 2.91 -5.15 22.08
CA ALA A 136 3.19 -5.24 20.65
C ALA A 136 2.19 -4.45 19.81
N TYR A 137 0.89 -4.58 20.11
CA TYR A 137 -0.14 -3.78 19.44
C TYR A 137 0.00 -2.29 19.71
N ARG A 138 0.29 -1.90 20.97
CA ARG A 138 0.52 -0.50 21.34
C ARG A 138 1.73 0.07 20.60
N ALA A 139 2.83 -0.66 20.53
CA ALA A 139 4.04 -0.24 19.81
C ALA A 139 3.78 0.04 18.33
N MET A 140 2.94 -0.78 17.69
CA MET A 140 2.54 -0.57 16.29
C MET A 140 1.55 0.61 16.15
N ASP A 141 0.62 0.80 17.07
CA ASP A 141 -0.36 1.89 17.07
C ASP A 141 0.33 3.25 17.28
N GLU A 142 1.25 3.31 18.23
CA GLU A 142 2.09 4.48 18.50
C GLU A 142 3.21 4.68 17.46
N ARG A 143 3.31 3.76 16.47
CA ARG A 143 4.30 3.79 15.38
C ARG A 143 5.75 3.75 15.84
N ARG A 144 6.02 3.18 17.02
CA ARG A 144 7.38 2.88 17.47
C ARG A 144 7.99 1.72 16.70
N GLU A 145 7.11 0.81 16.23
CA GLU A 145 7.48 -0.35 15.44
C GLU A 145 6.65 -0.39 14.15
N ILE A 146 7.22 -0.90 13.06
CA ILE A 146 6.49 -1.12 11.80
C ILE A 146 5.59 -2.34 11.96
N LYS A 147 6.17 -3.46 12.39
CA LYS A 147 5.49 -4.70 12.69
C LYS A 147 6.21 -5.47 13.78
N VAL A 148 5.47 -6.08 14.70
CA VAL A 148 6.02 -6.92 15.76
C VAL A 148 5.74 -8.39 15.46
N LEU A 149 6.76 -9.23 15.53
CA LEU A 149 6.63 -10.69 15.52
C LEU A 149 6.44 -11.19 16.96
N LEU A 150 5.33 -11.87 17.21
CA LEU A 150 5.10 -12.54 18.48
C LEU A 150 5.72 -13.95 18.45
N GLU A 151 6.48 -14.27 19.48
CA GLU A 151 7.12 -15.57 19.67
C GLU A 151 6.33 -16.39 20.72
N VAL A 152 6.09 -17.66 20.42
CA VAL A 152 5.34 -18.61 21.26
C VAL A 152 6.29 -19.47 22.06
#